data_dc252f940bdca7bdf764fb5dcb4f21c4
#
_entry.id   dc252f940bdca7bdf764fb5dcb4f21c4
#
_cell.length_a   1.000
_cell.length_b   1.000
_cell.length_c   1.000
_cell.angle_alpha   90.00
_cell.angle_beta   90.00
_cell.angle_gamma   90.00
#
_symmetry.space_group_name_H-M   'P 1'
#
loop_
_entity.id
_entity.type
_entity.pdbx_description
1 polymer ?
#
loop_
_entity_poly.entity_id
_entity_poly.type
_entity_poly.pdbx_seq_one_letter_code
_entity_poly.pdbx_strand_id
1 'polypeptide(L)'
;MRLVFASNNAHKLEEVRAILGKQTQILSLREVTFEEEINETGETLEENSLLKAQTVWKYLFQQTNIGNAQAIDGVFADDTGLEIQALGGKPGVHTARWAADEGFYPNGETQTSGNNRALALHSLQGLTNRNAQFRTVVTYIQSNGRMQQLEGIVKGSIANEEKGIGGFGYDPIFIPEGYDKTFAELPAELKNGISHRARAMKALSEWLV
;
A
#
# COMPACT_ATOMS: atom_id res chain seq x y z
N MET A 1 3.75 17.46 -13.75
CA MET A 1 3.41 17.51 -12.31
C MET A 1 4.49 16.80 -11.51
N ARG A 2 4.83 17.31 -10.32
CA ARG A 2 5.83 16.72 -9.39
C ARG A 2 5.16 16.44 -8.05
N LEU A 3 5.06 15.17 -7.67
CA LEU A 3 4.42 14.74 -6.43
C LEU A 3 5.42 14.00 -5.54
N VAL A 4 5.32 14.18 -4.24
CA VAL A 4 6.08 13.40 -3.25
C VAL A 4 5.22 12.24 -2.77
N PHE A 5 5.77 11.04 -2.83
CA PHE A 5 5.15 9.86 -2.25
C PHE A 5 5.68 9.63 -0.83
N ALA A 6 4.83 9.82 0.16
CA ALA A 6 5.16 9.71 1.59
C ALA A 6 5.17 8.25 2.04
N SER A 7 6.16 7.48 1.56
CA SER A 7 6.35 6.08 1.91
C SER A 7 7.84 5.70 1.84
N ASN A 8 8.30 4.94 2.84
CA ASN A 8 9.63 4.33 2.85
C ASN A 8 9.67 2.94 2.18
N ASN A 9 8.53 2.43 1.70
CA ASN A 9 8.45 1.13 1.06
C ASN A 9 8.88 1.22 -0.41
N ALA A 10 10.07 0.68 -0.72
CA ALA A 10 10.65 0.72 -2.06
C ALA A 10 9.75 0.02 -3.11
N HIS A 11 9.15 -1.12 -2.77
CA HIS A 11 8.25 -1.84 -3.70
C HIS A 11 7.01 -1.02 -4.05
N LYS A 12 6.42 -0.33 -3.06
CA LYS A 12 5.29 0.58 -3.31
C LYS A 12 5.70 1.73 -4.23
N LEU A 13 6.88 2.33 -4.00
CA LEU A 13 7.39 3.41 -4.83
C LEU A 13 7.61 2.97 -6.28
N GLU A 14 8.17 1.77 -6.49
CA GLU A 14 8.36 1.19 -7.82
C GLU A 14 7.02 0.99 -8.54
N GLU A 15 6.02 0.40 -7.88
CA GLU A 15 4.68 0.21 -8.44
C GLU A 15 4.02 1.56 -8.79
N VAL A 16 4.07 2.53 -7.88
CA VAL A 16 3.51 3.88 -8.12
C VAL A 16 4.18 4.58 -9.31
N ARG A 17 5.51 4.50 -9.41
CA ARG A 17 6.26 5.04 -10.55
C ARG A 17 5.90 4.35 -11.86
N ALA A 18 5.71 3.03 -11.84
CA ALA A 18 5.29 2.28 -13.02
C ALA A 18 3.88 2.68 -13.50
N ILE A 19 2.97 2.97 -12.55
CA ILE A 19 1.58 3.33 -12.86
C ILE A 19 1.46 4.80 -13.30
N LEU A 20 2.05 5.74 -12.56
CA LEU A 20 1.87 7.19 -12.77
C LEU A 20 3.00 7.86 -13.55
N GLY A 21 4.16 7.23 -13.63
CA GLY A 21 5.43 7.87 -13.99
C GLY A 21 5.54 8.43 -15.41
N LYS A 22 4.59 8.14 -16.32
CA LYS A 22 4.62 8.71 -17.69
C LYS A 22 4.19 10.18 -17.76
N GLN A 23 3.38 10.63 -16.81
CA GLN A 23 2.82 11.98 -16.80
C GLN A 23 3.19 12.78 -15.54
N THR A 24 3.68 12.10 -14.50
CA THR A 24 3.93 12.68 -13.19
C THR A 24 5.30 12.23 -12.67
N GLN A 25 6.14 13.18 -12.29
CA GLN A 25 7.38 12.87 -11.59
C GLN A 25 7.09 12.54 -10.14
N ILE A 26 7.35 11.30 -9.72
CA ILE A 26 7.17 10.84 -8.36
C ILE A 26 8.50 10.90 -7.61
N LEU A 27 8.56 11.74 -6.59
CA LEU A 27 9.69 11.89 -5.69
C LEU A 27 9.51 11.01 -4.45
N SER A 28 10.58 10.35 -4.03
CA SER A 28 10.66 9.63 -2.76
C SER A 28 10.93 10.59 -1.59
N LEU A 29 10.76 10.12 -0.37
CA LEU A 29 11.12 10.85 0.85
C LEU A 29 12.60 11.24 0.86
N ARG A 30 13.48 10.34 0.40
CA ARG A 30 14.92 10.60 0.29
C ARG A 30 15.25 11.74 -0.68
N GLU A 31 14.54 11.81 -1.83
CA GLU A 31 14.77 12.86 -2.84
C GLU A 31 14.34 14.25 -2.37
N VAL A 32 13.49 14.32 -1.33
CA VAL A 32 13.11 15.56 -0.66
C VAL A 32 13.77 15.74 0.70
N THR A 33 14.78 14.93 1.03
CA THR A 33 15.54 14.99 2.29
C THR A 33 14.69 14.86 3.55
N PHE A 34 13.59 14.14 3.47
CA PHE A 34 12.76 13.79 4.63
C PHE A 34 13.30 12.50 5.27
N GLU A 35 13.85 12.60 6.48
CA GLU A 35 14.50 11.49 7.20
C GLU A 35 13.76 11.09 8.48
N GLU A 36 12.68 11.80 8.82
CA GLU A 36 11.91 11.49 10.03
C GLU A 36 11.13 10.17 9.88
N GLU A 37 11.00 9.44 10.98
CA GLU A 37 10.15 8.27 11.05
C GLU A 37 8.68 8.70 11.18
N ILE A 38 7.82 8.15 10.35
CA ILE A 38 6.38 8.41 10.42
C ILE A 38 5.72 7.26 11.19
N ASN A 39 5.33 7.52 12.43
CA ASN A 39 4.64 6.53 13.26
C ASN A 39 3.18 6.38 12.81
N GLU A 40 2.83 5.21 12.31
CA GLU A 40 1.47 4.86 11.89
C GLU A 40 0.64 4.43 13.11
N THR A 41 -0.02 5.39 13.75
CA THR A 41 -0.81 5.20 14.99
C THR A 41 -2.31 5.15 14.73
N GLY A 42 -2.75 5.27 13.49
CA GLY A 42 -4.16 5.23 13.10
C GLY A 42 -4.76 3.82 13.23
N GLU A 43 -6.04 3.77 13.53
CA GLU A 43 -6.83 2.54 13.62
C GLU A 43 -7.45 2.14 12.27
N THR A 44 -7.37 3.02 11.27
CA THR A 44 -7.90 2.82 9.92
C THR A 44 -6.87 3.13 8.84
N LEU A 45 -7.08 2.61 7.64
CA LEU A 45 -6.23 2.92 6.48
C LEU A 45 -6.32 4.42 6.12
N GLU A 46 -7.49 5.02 6.30
CA GLU A 46 -7.74 6.45 6.11
C GLU A 46 -6.87 7.30 7.03
N GLU A 47 -6.86 6.97 8.31
CA GLU A 47 -6.07 7.69 9.31
C GLU A 47 -4.57 7.57 9.05
N ASN A 48 -4.07 6.37 8.77
CA ASN A 48 -2.66 6.17 8.51
C ASN A 48 -2.20 6.83 7.19
N SER A 49 -2.99 6.73 6.12
CA SER A 49 -2.65 7.43 4.87
C SER A 49 -2.66 8.95 5.05
N LEU A 50 -3.62 9.49 5.81
CA LEU A 50 -3.71 10.90 6.14
C LEU A 50 -2.51 11.35 6.98
N LEU A 51 -2.19 10.62 8.03
CA LEU A 51 -1.07 10.93 8.94
C LEU A 51 0.25 11.01 8.15
N LYS A 52 0.52 10.02 7.29
CA LYS A 52 1.72 10.01 6.44
C LYS A 52 1.77 11.23 5.51
N ALA A 53 0.69 11.49 4.80
CA ALA A 53 0.63 12.60 3.85
C ALA A 53 0.77 13.97 4.56
N GLN A 54 0.08 14.16 5.68
CA GLN A 54 0.14 15.41 6.46
C GLN A 54 1.52 15.67 7.05
N THR A 55 2.19 14.65 7.59
CA THR A 55 3.52 14.80 8.19
C THR A 55 4.52 15.32 7.15
N VAL A 56 4.56 14.70 5.97
CA VAL A 56 5.47 15.11 4.90
C VAL A 56 5.05 16.46 4.28
N TRP A 57 3.74 16.71 4.16
CA TRP A 57 3.25 17.99 3.64
C TRP A 57 3.65 19.15 4.58
N LYS A 58 3.47 18.99 5.90
CA LYS A 58 3.88 20.00 6.90
C LYS A 58 5.39 20.26 6.82
N TYR A 59 6.19 19.23 6.75
CA TYR A 59 7.64 19.35 6.56
C TYR A 59 7.99 20.19 5.35
N LEU A 60 7.41 19.91 4.19
CA LEU A 60 7.75 20.58 2.93
C LEU A 60 7.22 22.01 2.82
N PHE A 61 6.03 22.27 3.33
CA PHE A 61 5.34 23.54 3.06
C PHE A 61 5.20 24.47 4.29
N GLN A 62 5.43 23.97 5.51
CA GLN A 62 5.28 24.76 6.73
C GLN A 62 6.58 24.91 7.53
N GLN A 63 7.46 23.91 7.55
CA GLN A 63 8.62 23.88 8.46
C GLN A 63 9.94 24.24 7.78
N THR A 64 10.06 24.15 6.49
CA THR A 64 11.32 24.35 5.79
C THR A 64 11.22 25.45 4.75
N ASN A 65 12.19 26.40 4.80
CA ASN A 65 12.51 27.28 3.68
C ASN A 65 13.28 26.47 2.57
N ILE A 66 12.75 25.31 2.19
CA ILE A 66 13.37 24.52 1.12
C ILE A 66 13.05 25.22 -0.19
N GLY A 67 14.06 25.85 -0.79
CA GLY A 67 13.94 26.52 -2.10
C GLY A 67 13.41 25.62 -3.23
N ASN A 68 13.39 24.30 -3.02
CA ASN A 68 12.84 23.32 -3.95
C ASN A 68 11.33 23.01 -3.73
N ALA A 69 10.70 23.45 -2.62
CA ALA A 69 9.27 23.22 -2.37
C ALA A 69 8.38 23.95 -3.39
N GLN A 70 8.87 25.05 -3.97
CA GLN A 70 8.15 25.81 -5.03
C GLN A 70 7.87 25.01 -6.31
N ALA A 71 8.55 23.87 -6.50
CA ALA A 71 8.38 23.02 -7.68
C ALA A 71 7.61 21.72 -7.37
N ILE A 72 7.05 21.56 -6.15
CA ILE A 72 6.27 20.38 -5.72
C ILE A 72 4.79 20.76 -5.73
N ASP A 73 3.99 20.00 -6.49
CA ASP A 73 2.55 20.24 -6.64
C ASP A 73 1.72 19.67 -5.50
N GLY A 74 2.27 18.68 -4.79
CA GLY A 74 1.61 18.08 -3.62
C GLY A 74 2.31 16.84 -3.09
N VAL A 75 1.74 16.30 -2.03
CA VAL A 75 2.18 15.08 -1.34
C VAL A 75 1.04 14.07 -1.35
N PHE A 76 1.35 12.80 -1.56
CA PHE A 76 0.39 11.74 -1.33
C PHE A 76 1.03 10.58 -0.57
N ALA A 77 0.19 9.85 0.15
CA ALA A 77 0.55 8.63 0.84
C ALA A 77 -0.50 7.56 0.57
N ASP A 78 -0.09 6.29 0.62
CA ASP A 78 -1.03 5.18 0.63
C ASP A 78 -0.97 4.42 1.97
N ASP A 79 -2.11 3.88 2.37
CA ASP A 79 -2.14 2.77 3.31
C ASP A 79 -2.94 1.61 2.73
N THR A 80 -2.51 0.37 3.02
CA THR A 80 -3.04 -0.82 2.36
C THR A 80 -3.32 -1.92 3.37
N GLY A 81 -4.53 -2.46 3.33
CA GLY A 81 -4.96 -3.61 4.11
C GLY A 81 -5.36 -4.80 3.22
N LEU A 82 -4.99 -6.00 3.67
CA LEU A 82 -5.63 -7.24 3.26
C LEU A 82 -6.79 -7.49 4.24
N GLU A 83 -7.98 -7.70 3.72
CA GLU A 83 -9.18 -7.95 4.50
C GLU A 83 -9.72 -9.34 4.13
N ILE A 84 -9.68 -10.29 5.09
CA ILE A 84 -10.12 -11.68 4.88
C ILE A 84 -11.48 -11.87 5.52
N GLN A 85 -12.50 -12.18 4.73
CA GLN A 85 -13.90 -12.23 5.17
C GLN A 85 -14.13 -13.21 6.33
N ALA A 86 -13.56 -14.42 6.23
CA ALA A 86 -13.72 -15.44 7.26
C ALA A 86 -13.05 -15.09 8.59
N LEU A 87 -12.16 -14.12 8.61
CA LEU A 87 -11.43 -13.64 9.78
C LEU A 87 -11.93 -12.27 10.27
N GLY A 88 -13.16 -11.90 9.88
CA GLY A 88 -13.76 -10.63 10.30
C GLY A 88 -13.04 -9.39 9.77
N GLY A 89 -12.38 -9.49 8.62
CA GLY A 89 -11.62 -8.40 8.00
C GLY A 89 -10.14 -8.33 8.44
N LYS A 90 -9.68 -9.22 9.32
CA LYS A 90 -8.25 -9.29 9.67
C LYS A 90 -7.41 -9.70 8.43
N PRO A 91 -6.17 -9.23 8.33
CA PRO A 91 -5.43 -8.33 9.21
C PRO A 91 -5.80 -6.85 9.11
N GLY A 92 -6.45 -6.38 8.03
CA GLY A 92 -6.86 -4.98 7.88
C GLY A 92 -5.67 -4.01 7.99
N VAL A 93 -5.76 -3.00 8.86
CA VAL A 93 -4.70 -2.01 9.09
C VAL A 93 -3.38 -2.62 9.61
N HIS A 94 -3.44 -3.81 10.22
CA HIS A 94 -2.27 -4.53 10.73
C HIS A 94 -1.54 -5.35 9.66
N THR A 95 -1.92 -5.26 8.40
CA THR A 95 -1.42 -6.08 7.28
C THR A 95 0.10 -6.22 7.25
N ALA A 96 0.86 -5.17 7.52
CA ALA A 96 2.32 -5.21 7.46
C ALA A 96 2.97 -5.93 8.66
N ARG A 97 2.32 -5.96 9.83
CA ARG A 97 2.88 -6.44 11.11
C ARG A 97 2.05 -7.52 11.81
N TRP A 98 1.03 -8.06 11.16
CA TRP A 98 0.05 -8.95 11.78
C TRP A 98 0.66 -10.12 12.53
N ALA A 99 1.61 -10.84 11.93
CA ALA A 99 2.28 -11.95 12.61
C ALA A 99 3.09 -11.50 13.83
N ALA A 100 3.72 -10.32 13.75
CA ALA A 100 4.45 -9.74 14.88
C ALA A 100 3.50 -9.34 16.03
N ASP A 101 2.37 -8.72 15.69
CA ASP A 101 1.34 -8.33 16.67
C ASP A 101 0.74 -9.56 17.39
N GLU A 102 0.64 -10.72 16.70
CA GLU A 102 0.14 -11.98 17.25
C GLU A 102 1.28 -12.89 17.82
N GLY A 103 2.54 -12.47 17.77
CA GLY A 103 3.69 -13.26 18.25
C GLY A 103 3.93 -14.55 17.45
N PHE A 104 3.60 -14.57 16.16
CA PHE A 104 3.65 -15.75 15.29
C PHE A 104 4.87 -15.71 14.35
N TYR A 105 5.87 -16.53 14.61
CA TYR A 105 7.18 -16.50 13.90
C TYR A 105 7.66 -17.86 13.40
N PRO A 106 6.89 -18.61 12.58
CA PRO A 106 7.29 -19.95 12.13
C PRO A 106 8.55 -19.94 11.26
N ASN A 107 8.86 -18.80 10.61
CA ASN A 107 10.02 -18.64 9.72
C ASN A 107 11.12 -17.77 10.35
N GLY A 108 11.08 -17.53 11.69
CA GLY A 108 11.98 -16.62 12.39
C GLY A 108 11.51 -15.16 12.36
N GLU A 109 11.93 -14.37 13.33
CA GLU A 109 11.44 -12.99 13.54
C GLU A 109 11.69 -12.03 12.36
N THR A 110 12.77 -12.25 11.61
CA THR A 110 13.15 -11.38 10.49
C THR A 110 12.34 -11.61 9.22
N GLN A 111 11.58 -12.70 9.13
CA GLN A 111 10.79 -13.07 7.93
C GLN A 111 9.39 -12.51 7.96
N THR A 112 9.23 -11.19 8.14
CA THR A 112 7.95 -10.51 8.39
C THR A 112 6.86 -10.86 7.37
N SER A 113 7.12 -10.73 6.07
CA SER A 113 6.11 -11.06 5.04
C SER A 113 5.81 -12.57 4.98
N GLY A 114 6.82 -13.43 5.16
CA GLY A 114 6.64 -14.88 5.23
C GLY A 114 5.78 -15.29 6.42
N ASN A 115 6.03 -14.72 7.60
CA ASN A 115 5.26 -14.98 8.81
C ASN A 115 3.81 -14.50 8.67
N ASN A 116 3.57 -13.32 8.08
CA ASN A 116 2.24 -12.81 7.82
C ASN A 116 1.44 -13.75 6.90
N ARG A 117 2.05 -14.25 5.82
CA ARG A 117 1.42 -15.23 4.93
C ARG A 117 1.14 -16.56 5.63
N ALA A 118 2.13 -17.05 6.37
CA ALA A 118 1.97 -18.29 7.14
C ALA A 118 0.83 -18.19 8.16
N LEU A 119 0.70 -17.05 8.84
CA LEU A 119 -0.41 -16.79 9.77
C LEU A 119 -1.76 -16.78 9.03
N ALA A 120 -1.85 -16.13 7.86
CA ALA A 120 -3.07 -16.11 7.07
C ALA A 120 -3.50 -17.53 6.64
N LEU A 121 -2.56 -18.33 6.15
CA LEU A 121 -2.81 -19.71 5.73
C LEU A 121 -3.19 -20.58 6.94
N HIS A 122 -2.51 -20.42 8.08
CA HIS A 122 -2.81 -21.14 9.32
C HIS A 122 -4.21 -20.81 9.85
N SER A 123 -4.55 -19.52 9.90
CA SER A 123 -5.86 -19.04 10.40
C SER A 123 -7.04 -19.48 9.53
N LEU A 124 -6.79 -19.84 8.27
CA LEU A 124 -7.78 -20.32 7.32
C LEU A 124 -7.85 -21.85 7.22
N GLN A 125 -7.10 -22.59 8.04
CA GLN A 125 -7.17 -24.05 8.05
C GLN A 125 -8.57 -24.53 8.45
N GLY A 126 -9.14 -25.44 7.66
CA GLY A 126 -10.47 -25.98 7.88
C GLY A 126 -11.64 -25.05 7.49
N LEU A 127 -11.35 -23.82 7.07
CA LEU A 127 -12.37 -22.88 6.60
C LEU A 127 -12.53 -22.96 5.09
N THR A 128 -13.78 -23.03 4.64
CA THR A 128 -14.13 -23.06 3.20
C THR A 128 -14.22 -21.66 2.59
N ASN A 129 -14.63 -20.66 3.38
CA ASN A 129 -14.68 -19.29 2.92
C ASN A 129 -13.28 -18.68 2.92
N ARG A 130 -12.74 -18.46 1.75
CA ARG A 130 -11.42 -17.85 1.54
C ARG A 130 -11.50 -16.47 0.89
N ASN A 131 -12.71 -15.90 0.77
CA ASN A 131 -12.90 -14.59 0.17
C ASN A 131 -12.10 -13.52 0.90
N ALA A 132 -11.43 -12.70 0.14
CA ALA A 132 -10.62 -11.61 0.65
C ALA A 132 -10.62 -10.45 -0.33
N GLN A 133 -10.18 -9.29 0.14
CA GLN A 133 -9.90 -8.16 -0.73
C GLN A 133 -8.65 -7.42 -0.25
N PHE A 134 -7.93 -6.84 -1.18
CA PHE A 134 -7.02 -5.75 -0.88
C PHE A 134 -7.72 -4.43 -1.03
N ARG A 135 -7.51 -3.56 -0.07
CA ARG A 135 -7.97 -2.17 -0.08
C ARG A 135 -6.79 -1.23 0.13
N THR A 136 -6.67 -0.23 -0.72
CA THR A 136 -5.69 0.85 -0.57
C THR A 136 -6.44 2.17 -0.46
N VAL A 137 -6.13 2.94 0.57
CA VAL A 137 -6.56 4.34 0.70
C VAL A 137 -5.38 5.24 0.39
N VAL A 138 -5.60 6.20 -0.47
CA VAL A 138 -4.63 7.23 -0.84
C VAL A 138 -5.11 8.57 -0.33
N THR A 139 -4.30 9.24 0.47
CA THR A 139 -4.52 10.64 0.83
C THR A 139 -3.58 11.51 -0.01
N TYR A 140 -4.14 12.43 -0.76
CA TYR A 140 -3.42 13.46 -1.49
C TYR A 140 -3.66 14.84 -0.90
N ILE A 141 -2.60 15.63 -0.74
CA ILE A 141 -2.65 17.00 -0.24
C ILE A 141 -1.90 17.89 -1.22
N GLN A 142 -2.62 18.81 -1.85
CA GLN A 142 -2.03 19.82 -2.74
C GLN A 142 -1.08 20.76 -1.99
N SER A 143 -0.20 21.45 -2.70
CA SER A 143 0.68 22.47 -2.12
C SER A 143 -0.08 23.57 -1.36
N ASN A 144 -1.30 23.91 -1.80
CA ASN A 144 -2.19 24.87 -1.15
C ASN A 144 -2.97 24.32 0.07
N GLY A 145 -2.77 23.05 0.44
CA GLY A 145 -3.44 22.39 1.57
C GLY A 145 -4.79 21.75 1.23
N ARG A 146 -5.31 21.85 -0.01
CA ARG A 146 -6.52 21.11 -0.39
C ARG A 146 -6.24 19.61 -0.38
N MET A 147 -7.14 18.86 0.27
CA MET A 147 -6.96 17.43 0.50
C MET A 147 -8.08 16.62 -0.16
N GLN A 148 -7.71 15.41 -0.61
CA GLN A 148 -8.63 14.39 -1.10
C GLN A 148 -8.18 13.01 -0.64
N GLN A 149 -9.14 12.17 -0.24
CA GLN A 149 -8.91 10.74 -0.05
C GLN A 149 -9.60 9.95 -1.16
N LEU A 150 -8.91 8.93 -1.65
CA LEU A 150 -9.31 8.08 -2.76
C LEU A 150 -9.01 6.63 -2.38
N GLU A 151 -9.76 5.70 -2.94
CA GLU A 151 -9.51 4.28 -2.66
C GLU A 151 -9.44 3.43 -3.92
N GLY A 152 -8.78 2.29 -3.78
CA GLY A 152 -8.80 1.22 -4.76
C GLY A 152 -8.96 -0.13 -4.08
N ILE A 153 -9.92 -0.91 -4.55
CA ILE A 153 -10.24 -2.24 -4.00
C ILE A 153 -10.08 -3.28 -5.11
N VAL A 154 -9.44 -4.40 -4.77
CA VAL A 154 -9.46 -5.61 -5.60
C VAL A 154 -9.97 -6.77 -4.76
N LYS A 155 -11.06 -7.38 -5.22
CA LYS A 155 -11.62 -8.60 -4.61
C LYS A 155 -10.87 -9.83 -5.12
N GLY A 156 -10.92 -10.90 -4.34
CA GLY A 156 -10.27 -12.16 -4.67
C GLY A 156 -10.44 -13.19 -3.57
N SER A 157 -9.50 -14.11 -3.51
CA SER A 157 -9.48 -15.17 -2.49
C SER A 157 -8.05 -15.50 -2.07
N ILE A 158 -7.91 -16.10 -0.88
CA ILE A 158 -6.62 -16.60 -0.39
C ILE A 158 -6.41 -18.02 -0.90
N ALA A 159 -5.30 -18.27 -1.55
CA ALA A 159 -4.86 -19.59 -1.99
C ALA A 159 -4.64 -20.54 -0.81
N ASN A 160 -4.61 -21.86 -1.06
CA ASN A 160 -4.34 -22.85 -0.02
C ASN A 160 -2.85 -22.95 0.36
N GLU A 161 -1.98 -22.49 -0.52
CA GLU A 161 -0.51 -22.50 -0.39
C GLU A 161 0.09 -21.31 -1.13
N GLU A 162 1.34 -20.98 -0.84
CA GLU A 162 2.10 -19.96 -1.57
C GLU A 162 2.41 -20.41 -3.00
N LYS A 163 2.19 -19.52 -4.00
CA LYS A 163 2.51 -19.74 -5.41
C LYS A 163 3.13 -18.50 -6.03
N GLY A 164 4.11 -18.71 -6.90
CA GLY A 164 4.83 -17.63 -7.57
C GLY A 164 5.94 -17.03 -6.69
N ILE A 165 6.79 -16.24 -7.34
CA ILE A 165 7.96 -15.58 -6.71
C ILE A 165 7.97 -14.07 -6.94
N GLY A 166 7.00 -13.54 -7.69
CA GLY A 166 6.89 -12.12 -7.99
C GLY A 166 6.20 -11.33 -6.87
N GLY A 167 6.20 -10.00 -7.03
CA GLY A 167 5.52 -9.12 -6.10
C GLY A 167 6.12 -9.06 -4.69
N PHE A 168 5.28 -8.74 -3.70
CA PHE A 168 5.67 -8.64 -2.29
C PHE A 168 4.47 -8.86 -1.36
N GLY A 169 4.75 -8.91 -0.05
CA GLY A 169 3.69 -9.05 0.97
C GLY A 169 2.90 -10.34 0.83
N TYR A 170 1.61 -10.24 0.57
CA TYR A 170 0.67 -11.36 0.44
C TYR A 170 0.44 -11.80 -1.02
N ASP A 171 1.14 -11.24 -2.00
CA ASP A 171 0.99 -11.59 -3.40
C ASP A 171 1.06 -13.10 -3.68
N PRO A 172 1.93 -13.89 -3.00
CA PRO A 172 2.01 -15.34 -3.21
C PRO A 172 0.77 -16.14 -2.77
N ILE A 173 -0.14 -15.54 -2.01
CA ILE A 173 -1.36 -16.22 -1.54
C ILE A 173 -2.65 -15.55 -1.98
N PHE A 174 -2.62 -14.41 -2.68
CA PHE A 174 -3.83 -13.70 -3.11
C PHE A 174 -4.11 -13.94 -4.59
N ILE A 175 -5.26 -14.54 -4.88
CA ILE A 175 -5.79 -14.78 -6.22
C ILE A 175 -6.83 -13.71 -6.52
N PRO A 176 -6.60 -12.76 -7.44
CA PRO A 176 -7.58 -11.74 -7.77
C PRO A 176 -8.80 -12.32 -8.50
N GLU A 177 -9.95 -11.72 -8.31
CA GLU A 177 -11.19 -12.13 -8.96
C GLU A 177 -11.05 -12.14 -10.50
N GLY A 178 -11.52 -13.21 -11.14
CA GLY A 178 -11.39 -13.41 -12.59
C GLY A 178 -10.08 -14.08 -13.03
N TYR A 179 -9.21 -14.45 -12.09
CA TYR A 179 -7.95 -15.14 -12.36
C TYR A 179 -7.88 -16.47 -11.57
N ASP A 180 -7.04 -17.38 -12.06
CA ASP A 180 -6.71 -18.66 -11.43
C ASP A 180 -5.28 -18.69 -10.83
N LYS A 181 -4.56 -17.58 -10.96
CA LYS A 181 -3.18 -17.37 -10.50
C LYS A 181 -3.10 -16.32 -9.41
N THR A 182 -2.13 -16.49 -8.51
CA THR A 182 -1.83 -15.49 -7.51
C THR A 182 -1.20 -14.24 -8.12
N PHE A 183 -1.23 -13.11 -7.42
CA PHE A 183 -0.52 -11.92 -7.88
C PHE A 183 0.98 -12.16 -8.10
N ALA A 184 1.60 -13.06 -7.33
CA ALA A 184 3.01 -13.42 -7.51
C ALA A 184 3.29 -14.26 -8.75
N GLU A 185 2.29 -14.91 -9.34
CA GLU A 185 2.39 -15.67 -10.61
C GLU A 185 2.05 -14.81 -11.84
N LEU A 186 1.40 -13.65 -11.62
CA LEU A 186 1.04 -12.75 -12.73
C LEU A 186 2.23 -11.86 -13.13
N PRO A 187 2.36 -11.52 -14.41
CA PRO A 187 3.32 -10.51 -14.86
C PRO A 187 3.11 -9.18 -14.14
N ALA A 188 4.19 -8.50 -13.78
CA ALA A 188 4.13 -7.22 -13.07
C ALA A 188 3.27 -6.17 -13.78
N GLU A 189 3.35 -6.10 -15.10
CA GLU A 189 2.52 -5.19 -15.92
C GLU A 189 1.03 -5.45 -15.75
N LEU A 190 0.61 -6.73 -15.73
CA LEU A 190 -0.78 -7.10 -15.52
C LEU A 190 -1.22 -6.73 -14.10
N LYS A 191 -0.43 -7.08 -13.08
CA LYS A 191 -0.69 -6.69 -11.69
C LYS A 191 -0.84 -5.17 -11.56
N ASN A 192 0.07 -4.40 -12.16
CA ASN A 192 0.03 -2.93 -12.16
C ASN A 192 -1.17 -2.35 -12.90
N GLY A 193 -1.89 -3.14 -13.70
CA GLY A 193 -3.13 -2.73 -14.36
C GLY A 193 -4.40 -3.02 -13.53
N ILE A 194 -4.37 -4.01 -12.64
CA ILE A 194 -5.59 -4.53 -11.99
C ILE A 194 -5.59 -4.41 -10.45
N SER A 195 -4.42 -4.20 -9.83
CA SER A 195 -4.28 -4.22 -8.37
C SER A 195 -5.04 -3.09 -7.67
N HIS A 196 -5.25 -3.25 -6.36
CA HIS A 196 -5.79 -2.23 -5.48
C HIS A 196 -5.06 -0.89 -5.61
N ARG A 197 -3.70 -0.91 -5.61
CA ARG A 197 -2.88 0.29 -5.81
C ARG A 197 -3.06 0.89 -7.19
N ALA A 198 -3.16 0.06 -8.24
CA ALA A 198 -3.43 0.55 -9.59
C ALA A 198 -4.76 1.30 -9.67
N ARG A 199 -5.81 0.77 -9.05
CA ARG A 199 -7.13 1.41 -9.00
C ARG A 199 -7.11 2.71 -8.21
N ALA A 200 -6.43 2.74 -7.05
CA ALA A 200 -6.28 3.96 -6.26
C ALA A 200 -5.47 5.04 -7.00
N MET A 201 -4.37 4.66 -7.67
CA MET A 201 -3.56 5.59 -8.47
C MET A 201 -4.32 6.10 -9.70
N LYS A 202 -5.16 5.27 -10.31
CA LYS A 202 -6.04 5.70 -11.40
C LYS A 202 -7.03 6.76 -10.92
N ALA A 203 -7.70 6.54 -9.78
CA ALA A 203 -8.60 7.52 -9.18
C ALA A 203 -7.86 8.82 -8.84
N LEU A 204 -6.62 8.75 -8.32
CA LEU A 204 -5.78 9.92 -8.09
C LEU A 204 -5.48 10.65 -9.40
N SER A 205 -5.09 9.93 -10.46
CA SER A 205 -4.79 10.52 -11.77
C SER A 205 -6.00 11.25 -12.37
N GLU A 206 -7.19 10.69 -12.24
CA GLU A 206 -8.44 11.30 -12.70
C GLU A 206 -8.80 12.57 -11.91
N TRP A 207 -8.47 12.62 -10.64
CA TRP A 207 -8.71 13.80 -9.80
C TRP A 207 -7.69 14.93 -10.04
N LEU A 208 -6.48 14.60 -10.51
CA LEU A 208 -5.41 15.57 -10.78
C LEU A 208 -5.58 16.34 -12.11
N VAL A 209 -6.48 15.93 -12.98
CA VAL A 209 -6.85 16.58 -14.25
C VAL A 209 -7.89 17.66 -14.00
#